data_9ed5299d77c8a63f8ab4d6d6b482cb71
#
_entry.id   9ed5299d77c8a63f8ab4d6d6b482cb71
#
_cell.length_a   1.000
_cell.length_b   1.000
_cell.length_c   1.000
_cell.angle_alpha   90.00
_cell.angle_beta   90.00
_cell.angle_gamma   90.00
#
_symmetry.space_group_name_H-M   'P 1'
#
loop_
_entity.id
_entity.type
_entity.pdbx_description
1 polymer ?
#
loop_
_entity_poly.entity_id
_entity_poly.type
_entity_poly.pdbx_seq_one_letter_code
_entity_poly.pdbx_strand_id
1 'polypeptide(L)'
;MPLLHKIAGVVIVCAVVLGLALPGERGGGRDEGKAAERAGAASRTPAEARAAKAGRTPAPGGSGTASPTASATAPIAAAAPAAAAAKANELGQVPVLMYHRILKKPELSLDRSTKELYDELTRLAKGGYHPITAAEFVGGRFTVPAGGHPVVLTFDDSTPGHFGLDAQGNPKPDTAVAVIEQVARENPGFRPTATFYLNKDLFGMDDVQAAAGLKWLRQHGFEIGNHTVTHPNLAGMSEKGVRKEIGDMEDRIAKLTGAHTTTFAYPFGSVPKKEKWAEKQDGRYGFQGMFLAGWRPSTSPFDGDFDRWKIDRVRSEGKIKENDCKRYCSTAWLDYLDKHPDERYTSDGDPNTVTFPKAAEDRIAKQYRARARTY
;
A
#
# COMPACT_ATOMS: atom_id res chain seq x y z
N MET A 1 2.35 -44.30 -38.33
CA MET A 1 2.54 -44.35 -36.86
C MET A 1 3.27 -43.08 -36.45
N PRO A 2 2.61 -42.12 -35.82
CA PRO A 2 3.27 -40.92 -35.33
C PRO A 2 3.57 -41.05 -33.84
N LEU A 3 4.78 -40.63 -33.50
CA LEU A 3 5.35 -40.62 -32.15
C LEU A 3 4.78 -39.42 -31.36
N LEU A 4 4.06 -39.68 -30.30
CA LEU A 4 3.59 -38.64 -29.34
C LEU A 4 4.76 -38.17 -28.48
N HIS A 5 5.12 -36.90 -28.59
CA HIS A 5 5.95 -36.22 -27.58
C HIS A 5 5.06 -35.65 -26.49
N LYS A 6 5.16 -36.20 -25.29
CA LYS A 6 4.55 -35.67 -24.06
C LYS A 6 5.39 -34.50 -23.60
N ILE A 7 4.82 -33.29 -23.68
CA ILE A 7 5.34 -32.11 -22.98
C ILE A 7 4.74 -32.12 -21.58
N ALA A 8 5.55 -32.38 -20.57
CA ALA A 8 5.18 -32.22 -19.17
C ALA A 8 5.25 -30.73 -18.82
N GLY A 9 4.13 -30.07 -18.78
CA GLY A 9 4.00 -28.73 -18.23
C GLY A 9 4.08 -28.79 -16.70
N VAL A 10 5.11 -28.21 -16.12
CA VAL A 10 5.19 -28.00 -14.67
C VAL A 10 4.28 -26.83 -14.31
N VAL A 11 3.10 -27.14 -13.80
CA VAL A 11 2.21 -26.16 -13.17
C VAL A 11 2.70 -25.96 -11.75
N ILE A 12 3.36 -24.83 -11.47
CA ILE A 12 3.64 -24.39 -10.11
C ILE A 12 2.35 -23.77 -9.57
N VAL A 13 1.60 -24.56 -8.83
CA VAL A 13 0.43 -24.12 -8.06
C VAL A 13 0.96 -23.43 -6.82
N CYS A 14 0.81 -22.11 -6.72
CA CYS A 14 0.91 -21.41 -5.44
C CYS A 14 -0.26 -21.87 -4.57
N ALA A 15 -0.02 -22.82 -3.67
CA ALA A 15 -1.03 -23.34 -2.76
C ALA A 15 -1.38 -22.26 -1.73
N VAL A 16 -2.53 -21.64 -1.90
CA VAL A 16 -3.28 -21.09 -0.77
C VAL A 16 -3.83 -22.30 -0.04
N VAL A 17 -3.31 -22.62 1.15
CA VAL A 17 -3.76 -23.71 1.98
C VAL A 17 -5.16 -23.38 2.52
N LEU A 18 -6.18 -23.75 1.78
CA LEU A 18 -7.50 -24.03 2.33
C LEU A 18 -7.45 -25.47 2.86
N GLY A 19 -7.47 -25.62 4.19
CA GLY A 19 -7.52 -26.92 4.82
C GLY A 19 -8.80 -27.67 4.46
N LEU A 20 -8.69 -28.65 3.57
CA LEU A 20 -9.65 -29.72 3.40
C LEU A 20 -9.11 -30.95 4.11
N ALA A 21 -9.75 -31.32 5.23
CA ALA A 21 -9.46 -32.54 5.97
C ALA A 21 -9.94 -33.75 5.16
N LEU A 22 -9.04 -34.70 4.91
CA LEU A 22 -9.36 -36.08 4.60
C LEU A 22 -9.16 -36.93 5.86
N PRO A 23 -10.04 -37.90 6.17
CA PRO A 23 -9.91 -38.69 7.38
C PRO A 23 -8.94 -39.86 7.20
N GLY A 24 -7.98 -39.98 8.11
CA GLY A 24 -7.04 -41.09 8.13
C GLY A 24 -6.01 -40.97 9.23
N GLU A 25 -6.26 -41.67 10.31
CA GLU A 25 -5.41 -42.28 11.35
C GLU A 25 -4.47 -41.46 12.21
N ARG A 26 -4.57 -41.74 13.50
CA ARG A 26 -3.96 -41.33 14.76
C ARG A 26 -2.45 -41.10 14.75
N GLY A 27 -2.04 -39.98 15.35
CA GLY A 27 -0.68 -39.77 15.84
C GLY A 27 -0.45 -38.32 16.26
N GLY A 28 -0.33 -38.06 17.55
CA GLY A 28 -0.33 -36.79 18.26
C GLY A 28 0.62 -35.72 17.75
N GLY A 29 0.21 -34.48 17.83
CA GLY A 29 1.12 -33.34 17.61
C GLY A 29 0.39 -32.01 17.39
N ARG A 30 0.45 -31.22 18.31
CA ARG A 30 0.33 -29.75 18.54
C ARG A 30 -0.31 -28.84 17.50
N ASP A 31 -1.26 -28.09 17.99
CA ASP A 31 -1.97 -26.90 17.49
C ASP A 31 -1.12 -25.86 16.74
N GLU A 32 -1.12 -25.87 15.42
CA GLU A 32 -0.64 -24.74 14.60
C GLU A 32 -1.73 -24.01 13.82
N GLY A 33 -2.98 -24.42 13.92
CA GLY A 33 -4.11 -23.85 13.14
C GLY A 33 -4.76 -22.59 13.70
N LYS A 34 -4.40 -22.12 14.89
CA LYS A 34 -5.12 -21.01 15.56
C LYS A 34 -4.52 -19.62 15.45
N ALA A 35 -3.35 -19.46 14.86
CA ALA A 35 -2.69 -18.16 14.78
C ALA A 35 -3.23 -17.26 13.62
N ALA A 36 -3.67 -17.85 12.53
CA ALA A 36 -4.18 -17.10 11.37
C ALA A 36 -5.62 -16.59 11.58
N GLU A 37 -6.44 -17.33 12.31
CA GLU A 37 -7.83 -16.96 12.57
C GLU A 37 -8.01 -15.85 13.61
N ARG A 38 -7.02 -15.63 14.48
CA ARG A 38 -7.04 -14.54 15.48
C ARG A 38 -6.68 -13.16 14.92
N ALA A 39 -6.04 -13.07 13.79
CA ALA A 39 -5.76 -11.78 13.14
C ALA A 39 -7.00 -11.17 12.44
N GLY A 40 -8.00 -11.98 12.11
CA GLY A 40 -9.24 -11.55 11.44
C GLY A 40 -10.35 -11.04 12.38
N ALA A 41 -10.27 -11.29 13.67
CA ALA A 41 -11.37 -11.03 14.61
C ALA A 41 -11.38 -9.62 15.25
N ALA A 42 -10.40 -8.76 14.92
CA ALA A 42 -10.30 -7.41 15.52
C ALA A 42 -10.64 -6.27 14.54
N SER A 43 -11.44 -6.55 13.50
CA SER A 43 -11.85 -5.53 12.54
C SER A 43 -12.98 -4.67 13.13
N ARG A 44 -12.61 -3.50 13.62
CA ARG A 44 -13.56 -2.46 14.07
C ARG A 44 -14.03 -1.64 12.87
N THR A 45 -15.28 -1.19 12.91
CA THR A 45 -15.79 -0.18 11.97
C THR A 45 -15.01 1.13 12.10
N PRO A 46 -15.01 2.02 11.11
CA PRO A 46 -14.38 3.34 11.24
C PRO A 46 -14.83 4.12 12.47
N ALA A 47 -16.09 4.00 12.89
CA ALA A 47 -16.62 4.63 14.10
C ALA A 47 -16.05 4.02 15.40
N GLU A 48 -15.83 2.71 15.43
CA GLU A 48 -15.29 2.01 16.61
C GLU A 48 -13.79 2.26 16.82
N ALA A 49 -13.03 2.49 15.72
CA ALA A 49 -11.62 2.84 15.81
C ALA A 49 -11.39 4.22 16.48
N ARG A 50 -12.36 5.14 16.40
CA ARG A 50 -12.32 6.45 17.07
C ARG A 50 -12.63 6.35 18.56
N ALA A 51 -13.54 5.47 18.98
CA ALA A 51 -13.98 5.36 20.38
C ALA A 51 -12.92 4.77 21.34
N ALA A 52 -11.99 3.99 20.83
CA ALA A 52 -10.99 3.30 21.65
C ALA A 52 -9.90 4.21 22.26
N LYS A 53 -9.80 5.49 21.84
CA LYS A 53 -8.80 6.47 22.34
C LYS A 53 -9.30 7.38 23.47
N ALA A 54 -10.59 7.39 23.78
CA ALA A 54 -11.18 8.32 24.76
C ALA A 54 -11.12 7.85 26.23
N GLY A 55 -10.53 6.70 26.53
CA GLY A 55 -10.59 6.09 27.85
C GLY A 55 -9.25 5.88 28.55
N ARG A 56 -8.52 6.94 28.90
CA ARG A 56 -7.49 6.89 29.95
C ARG A 56 -7.70 8.06 30.89
N THR A 57 -8.35 7.79 31.98
CA THR A 57 -8.39 8.67 33.17
C THR A 57 -7.05 8.60 33.91
N PRO A 58 -6.43 9.73 34.29
CA PRO A 58 -5.23 9.71 35.15
C PRO A 58 -5.60 9.44 36.60
N ALA A 59 -4.85 8.59 37.26
CA ALA A 59 -4.91 8.44 38.72
C ALA A 59 -4.24 9.65 39.42
N PRO A 60 -4.72 10.11 40.57
CA PRO A 60 -4.14 11.23 41.31
C PRO A 60 -3.05 10.77 42.28
N GLY A 61 -1.97 11.54 42.38
CA GLY A 61 -1.06 11.47 43.51
C GLY A 61 0.39 11.85 43.26
N GLY A 62 0.82 12.99 43.86
CA GLY A 62 2.22 13.28 44.11
C GLY A 62 2.65 14.72 43.87
N SER A 63 2.60 15.55 44.90
CA SER A 63 3.18 16.91 44.97
C SER A 63 4.69 16.92 44.81
N GLY A 64 5.21 17.91 44.09
CA GLY A 64 6.58 18.36 44.33
C GLY A 64 7.34 18.90 43.15
N THR A 65 7.55 20.24 43.16
CA THR A 65 8.63 21.04 42.60
C THR A 65 8.67 21.34 41.09
N ALA A 66 8.57 22.62 40.85
CA ALA A 66 9.02 23.44 39.72
C ALA A 66 8.90 22.81 38.32
N SER A 67 7.82 23.16 37.64
CA SER A 67 7.66 23.01 36.20
C SER A 67 8.73 23.80 35.46
N PRO A 68 9.44 23.19 34.46
CA PRO A 68 9.98 23.98 33.39
C PRO A 68 8.79 24.57 32.63
N THR A 69 8.82 25.86 32.42
CA THR A 69 7.87 26.63 31.60
C THR A 69 7.64 25.87 30.29
N ALA A 70 6.41 25.37 30.09
CA ALA A 70 6.01 24.80 28.84
C ALA A 70 6.26 25.87 27.77
N SER A 71 7.18 25.62 26.85
CA SER A 71 7.38 26.44 25.67
C SER A 71 6.05 26.47 24.93
N ALA A 72 5.34 27.57 25.02
CA ALA A 72 4.07 27.76 24.32
C ALA A 72 4.36 27.54 22.83
N THR A 73 3.85 26.44 22.29
CA THR A 73 3.98 26.17 20.85
C THR A 73 3.31 27.32 20.11
N ALA A 74 4.01 27.97 19.20
CA ALA A 74 3.46 29.07 18.42
C ALA A 74 2.14 28.65 17.75
N PRO A 75 1.14 29.56 17.70
CA PRO A 75 -0.15 29.25 17.06
C PRO A 75 0.05 28.91 15.59
N ILE A 76 -0.73 27.95 15.08
CA ILE A 76 -0.71 27.59 13.65
C ILE A 76 -1.30 28.76 12.85
N ALA A 77 -0.68 29.11 11.74
CA ALA A 77 -1.14 30.17 10.86
C ALA A 77 -2.48 29.79 10.16
N ALA A 78 -3.25 30.80 9.83
CA ALA A 78 -4.51 30.62 9.11
C ALA A 78 -4.26 30.10 7.67
N ALA A 79 -5.16 29.25 7.20
CA ALA A 79 -5.17 28.77 5.84
C ALA A 79 -5.54 29.87 4.84
N ALA A 80 -5.10 29.74 3.59
CA ALA A 80 -5.57 30.56 2.49
C ALA A 80 -7.09 30.40 2.30
N PRO A 81 -7.84 31.46 1.93
CA PRO A 81 -9.30 31.35 1.73
C PRO A 81 -9.70 30.26 0.70
N ALA A 82 -8.90 30.07 -0.36
CA ALA A 82 -9.13 29.05 -1.37
C ALA A 82 -9.03 27.63 -0.79
N ALA A 83 -8.08 27.38 0.13
CA ALA A 83 -7.92 26.09 0.79
C ALA A 83 -9.11 25.78 1.71
N ALA A 84 -9.58 26.78 2.46
CA ALA A 84 -10.79 26.65 3.27
C ALA A 84 -12.05 26.41 2.41
N ALA A 85 -12.17 27.12 1.28
CA ALA A 85 -13.29 26.93 0.32
C ALA A 85 -13.26 25.51 -0.31
N ALA A 86 -12.07 24.98 -0.58
CA ALA A 86 -11.88 23.60 -1.04
C ALA A 86 -12.08 22.55 0.08
N LYS A 87 -12.33 22.96 1.32
CA LYS A 87 -12.44 22.11 2.51
C LYS A 87 -11.20 21.21 2.66
N ALA A 88 -10.02 21.79 2.48
CA ALA A 88 -8.76 21.06 2.55
C ALA A 88 -8.61 20.32 3.89
N ASN A 89 -8.33 19.04 3.84
CA ASN A 89 -8.11 18.18 5.00
C ASN A 89 -6.93 17.24 4.75
N GLU A 90 -5.72 17.75 4.85
CA GLU A 90 -4.52 16.96 4.55
C GLU A 90 -4.11 16.02 5.69
N LEU A 91 -4.87 15.99 6.79
CA LEU A 91 -4.80 14.95 7.83
C LEU A 91 -5.83 13.83 7.62
N GLY A 92 -6.59 13.87 6.52
CA GLY A 92 -7.58 12.85 6.18
C GLY A 92 -6.95 11.52 5.72
N GLN A 93 -7.78 10.51 5.54
CA GLN A 93 -7.38 9.17 5.13
C GLN A 93 -7.01 9.14 3.64
N VAL A 94 -5.98 8.34 3.31
CA VAL A 94 -5.51 8.13 1.93
C VAL A 94 -5.72 6.67 1.54
N PRO A 95 -6.47 6.36 0.47
CA PRO A 95 -6.55 5.00 -0.05
C PRO A 95 -5.20 4.56 -0.62
N VAL A 96 -4.64 3.49 -0.07
CA VAL A 96 -3.50 2.76 -0.63
C VAL A 96 -4.05 1.44 -1.13
N LEU A 97 -4.28 1.34 -2.44
CA LEU A 97 -4.94 0.18 -3.04
C LEU A 97 -3.93 -0.91 -3.35
N MET A 98 -4.26 -2.15 -2.99
CA MET A 98 -3.41 -3.32 -3.15
C MET A 98 -4.02 -4.27 -4.17
N TYR A 99 -3.37 -4.38 -5.31
CA TYR A 99 -3.72 -5.28 -6.41
C TYR A 99 -2.75 -6.46 -6.43
N HIS A 100 -3.24 -7.59 -6.96
CA HIS A 100 -2.46 -8.78 -7.25
C HIS A 100 -2.60 -9.10 -8.75
N ARG A 101 -2.92 -10.35 -9.13
CA ARG A 101 -2.94 -10.75 -10.54
C ARG A 101 -3.99 -9.99 -11.35
N ILE A 102 -3.58 -9.45 -12.48
CA ILE A 102 -4.48 -8.88 -13.50
C ILE A 102 -4.59 -9.91 -14.63
N LEU A 103 -5.79 -10.42 -14.86
CA LEU A 103 -6.05 -11.53 -15.77
C LEU A 103 -7.24 -11.23 -16.67
N LYS A 104 -7.30 -11.85 -17.86
CA LYS A 104 -8.51 -11.77 -18.71
C LYS A 104 -9.72 -12.42 -18.05
N LYS A 105 -9.48 -13.50 -17.27
CA LYS A 105 -10.51 -14.22 -16.51
C LYS A 105 -9.99 -14.42 -15.09
N PRO A 106 -10.49 -13.69 -14.10
CA PRO A 106 -10.17 -13.89 -12.70
C PRO A 106 -10.50 -15.31 -12.23
N GLU A 107 -9.60 -15.92 -11.47
CA GLU A 107 -9.70 -17.28 -10.95
C GLU A 107 -9.84 -17.29 -9.41
N LEU A 108 -9.13 -16.37 -8.74
CA LEU A 108 -9.10 -16.23 -7.29
C LEU A 108 -9.75 -14.90 -6.86
N SER A 109 -10.09 -14.78 -5.59
CA SER A 109 -10.72 -13.57 -5.05
C SER A 109 -9.86 -12.31 -5.23
N LEU A 110 -8.54 -12.43 -5.09
CA LEU A 110 -7.60 -11.30 -5.26
C LEU A 110 -7.30 -10.94 -6.71
N ASP A 111 -7.80 -11.73 -7.68
CA ASP A 111 -7.62 -11.41 -9.09
C ASP A 111 -8.56 -10.30 -9.52
N ARG A 112 -8.10 -9.48 -10.46
CA ARG A 112 -8.93 -8.53 -11.19
C ARG A 112 -8.84 -8.79 -12.68
N SER A 113 -9.93 -8.60 -13.39
CA SER A 113 -9.86 -8.46 -14.84
C SER A 113 -9.32 -7.08 -15.22
N THR A 114 -8.78 -6.97 -16.44
CA THR A 114 -8.37 -5.66 -16.99
C THR A 114 -9.54 -4.68 -17.04
N LYS A 115 -10.76 -5.18 -17.29
CA LYS A 115 -11.96 -4.36 -17.27
C LYS A 115 -12.29 -3.84 -15.87
N GLU A 116 -12.25 -4.68 -14.86
CA GLU A 116 -12.50 -4.25 -13.47
C GLU A 116 -11.46 -3.25 -12.99
N LEU A 117 -10.18 -3.44 -13.36
CA LEU A 117 -9.15 -2.47 -13.08
C LEU A 117 -9.44 -1.14 -13.79
N TYR A 118 -9.77 -1.17 -15.07
CA TYR A 118 -10.13 0.03 -15.85
C TYR A 118 -11.31 0.77 -15.22
N ASP A 119 -12.37 0.06 -14.85
CA ASP A 119 -13.57 0.64 -14.24
C ASP A 119 -13.25 1.31 -12.88
N GLU A 120 -12.43 0.67 -12.04
CA GLU A 120 -12.02 1.22 -10.75
C GLU A 120 -11.11 2.44 -10.91
N LEU A 121 -10.12 2.40 -11.79
CA LEU A 121 -9.25 3.55 -12.06
C LEU A 121 -10.03 4.72 -12.70
N THR A 122 -10.98 4.43 -13.57
CA THR A 122 -11.88 5.45 -14.15
C THR A 122 -12.77 6.09 -13.07
N ARG A 123 -13.28 5.29 -12.12
CA ARG A 123 -14.00 5.81 -10.95
C ARG A 123 -13.11 6.76 -10.14
N LEU A 124 -11.88 6.35 -9.85
CA LEU A 124 -10.93 7.17 -9.12
C LEU A 124 -10.66 8.50 -9.84
N ALA A 125 -10.39 8.45 -11.15
CA ALA A 125 -10.13 9.64 -11.95
C ALA A 125 -11.33 10.62 -11.91
N LYS A 126 -12.55 10.12 -12.11
CA LYS A 126 -13.78 10.92 -12.04
C LYS A 126 -14.11 11.43 -10.63
N GLY A 127 -13.64 10.73 -9.59
CA GLY A 127 -13.76 11.11 -8.19
C GLY A 127 -12.71 12.12 -7.72
N GLY A 128 -11.89 12.67 -8.62
CA GLY A 128 -10.85 13.64 -8.28
C GLY A 128 -9.64 13.03 -7.56
N TYR A 129 -9.41 11.72 -7.70
CA TYR A 129 -8.22 11.09 -7.17
C TYR A 129 -7.04 11.24 -8.13
N HIS A 130 -5.87 11.51 -7.55
CA HIS A 130 -4.61 11.68 -8.26
C HIS A 130 -3.61 10.62 -7.79
N PRO A 131 -3.18 9.70 -8.66
CA PRO A 131 -2.20 8.68 -8.30
C PRO A 131 -0.85 9.29 -7.92
N ILE A 132 -0.28 8.79 -6.82
CA ILE A 132 1.07 9.07 -6.36
C ILE A 132 1.78 7.76 -6.07
N THR A 133 3.11 7.75 -6.06
CA THR A 133 3.88 6.57 -5.68
C THR A 133 3.88 6.33 -4.17
N ALA A 134 4.20 5.12 -3.75
CA ALA A 134 4.36 4.79 -2.33
C ALA A 134 5.50 5.60 -1.69
N ALA A 135 6.60 5.84 -2.40
CA ALA A 135 7.71 6.67 -1.93
C ALA A 135 7.31 8.14 -1.75
N GLU A 136 6.55 8.71 -2.70
CA GLU A 136 6.01 10.07 -2.56
C GLU A 136 5.10 10.16 -1.33
N PHE A 137 4.20 9.19 -1.16
CA PHE A 137 3.30 9.12 0.00
C PHE A 137 4.06 9.10 1.33
N VAL A 138 4.98 8.15 1.49
CA VAL A 138 5.77 7.99 2.74
C VAL A 138 6.63 9.23 3.02
N GLY A 139 7.17 9.86 1.97
CA GLY A 139 7.98 11.07 2.07
C GLY A 139 7.17 12.33 2.37
N GLY A 140 5.84 12.29 2.24
CA GLY A 140 4.99 13.49 2.34
C GLY A 140 5.38 14.56 1.30
N ARG A 141 5.83 14.11 0.12
CA ARG A 141 6.33 14.98 -0.97
C ARG A 141 5.59 14.64 -2.26
N PHE A 142 4.41 15.15 -2.38
CA PHE A 142 3.57 14.99 -3.57
C PHE A 142 2.76 16.28 -3.81
N THR A 143 2.38 16.48 -5.06
CA THR A 143 1.53 17.60 -5.45
C THR A 143 0.22 17.03 -5.99
N VAL A 144 -0.87 17.41 -5.35
CA VAL A 144 -2.24 17.11 -5.76
C VAL A 144 -2.96 18.45 -5.90
N PRO A 145 -3.71 18.70 -6.97
CA PRO A 145 -4.44 19.97 -7.14
C PRO A 145 -5.38 20.25 -5.96
N ALA A 146 -5.66 21.54 -5.72
CA ALA A 146 -6.61 21.96 -4.68
C ALA A 146 -7.97 21.26 -4.85
N GLY A 147 -8.50 20.67 -3.78
CA GLY A 147 -9.72 19.89 -3.78
C GLY A 147 -9.55 18.44 -4.27
N GLY A 148 -8.38 18.07 -4.82
CA GLY A 148 -8.07 16.70 -5.24
C GLY A 148 -7.67 15.79 -4.08
N HIS A 149 -7.63 14.48 -4.34
CA HIS A 149 -7.36 13.44 -3.36
C HIS A 149 -6.20 12.54 -3.81
N PRO A 150 -5.14 12.32 -3.01
CA PRO A 150 -4.12 11.34 -3.36
C PRO A 150 -4.67 9.91 -3.29
N VAL A 151 -4.18 9.05 -4.17
CA VAL A 151 -4.36 7.59 -4.10
C VAL A 151 -3.04 6.92 -4.44
N VAL A 152 -2.69 5.86 -3.71
CA VAL A 152 -1.51 5.04 -4.02
C VAL A 152 -1.99 3.73 -4.63
N LEU A 153 -1.55 3.45 -5.86
CA LEU A 153 -1.81 2.19 -6.54
C LEU A 153 -0.61 1.25 -6.33
N THR A 154 -0.80 0.11 -5.67
CA THR A 154 0.28 -0.85 -5.42
C THR A 154 -0.05 -2.21 -6.01
N PHE A 155 0.93 -2.85 -6.64
CA PHE A 155 0.79 -4.16 -7.29
C PHE A 155 1.83 -5.11 -6.71
N ASP A 156 1.37 -6.18 -6.05
CA ASP A 156 2.22 -7.17 -5.39
C ASP A 156 2.53 -8.36 -6.32
N ASP A 157 3.63 -9.08 -6.06
CA ASP A 157 4.05 -10.34 -6.70
C ASP A 157 4.66 -10.24 -8.10
N SER A 158 4.76 -9.07 -8.71
CA SER A 158 5.33 -8.89 -10.06
C SER A 158 4.88 -9.95 -11.09
N THR A 159 3.56 -10.18 -11.19
CA THR A 159 3.00 -11.17 -12.12
C THR A 159 3.02 -10.66 -13.58
N PRO A 160 2.98 -11.55 -14.59
CA PRO A 160 3.02 -11.15 -16.01
C PRO A 160 1.89 -10.18 -16.44
N GLY A 161 0.73 -10.24 -15.76
CA GLY A 161 -0.38 -9.33 -16.02
C GLY A 161 -0.16 -7.89 -15.54
N HIS A 162 0.89 -7.62 -14.80
CA HIS A 162 1.21 -6.25 -14.38
C HIS A 162 1.89 -5.45 -15.47
N PHE A 163 2.90 -6.04 -16.14
CA PHE A 163 3.73 -5.33 -17.08
C PHE A 163 4.45 -6.27 -18.06
N GLY A 164 4.72 -5.78 -19.23
CA GLY A 164 5.57 -6.35 -20.26
C GLY A 164 5.64 -5.41 -21.45
N LEU A 165 6.71 -5.45 -22.21
CA LEU A 165 6.88 -4.67 -23.44
C LEU A 165 6.65 -5.56 -24.66
N ASP A 166 6.02 -4.98 -25.69
CA ASP A 166 5.93 -5.57 -27.01
C ASP A 166 7.25 -5.36 -27.81
N ALA A 167 7.29 -5.83 -29.05
CA ALA A 167 8.46 -5.68 -29.92
C ALA A 167 8.77 -4.22 -30.30
N GLN A 168 7.81 -3.31 -30.12
CA GLN A 168 7.95 -1.89 -30.38
C GLN A 168 8.33 -1.09 -29.14
N GLY A 169 8.43 -1.76 -27.97
CA GLY A 169 8.77 -1.13 -26.69
C GLY A 169 7.59 -0.47 -25.98
N ASN A 170 6.35 -0.75 -26.39
CA ASN A 170 5.15 -0.28 -25.70
C ASN A 170 4.69 -1.29 -24.65
N PRO A 171 3.97 -0.86 -23.59
CA PRO A 171 3.32 -1.79 -22.67
C PRO A 171 2.39 -2.75 -23.41
N LYS A 172 2.53 -4.05 -23.14
CA LYS A 172 1.65 -5.06 -23.73
C LYS A 172 0.19 -4.74 -23.35
N PRO A 173 -0.74 -4.85 -24.32
CA PRO A 173 -2.16 -4.71 -24.03
C PRO A 173 -2.58 -5.73 -22.93
N ASP A 174 -3.66 -5.45 -22.25
CA ASP A 174 -4.17 -6.27 -21.13
C ASP A 174 -3.23 -6.37 -19.90
N THR A 175 -2.21 -5.51 -19.77
CA THR A 175 -1.42 -5.37 -18.55
C THR A 175 -1.92 -4.19 -17.69
N ALA A 176 -1.60 -4.23 -16.40
CA ALA A 176 -1.95 -3.14 -15.48
C ALA A 176 -1.39 -1.78 -15.96
N VAL A 177 -0.14 -1.76 -16.43
CA VAL A 177 0.50 -0.54 -16.95
C VAL A 177 -0.25 0.02 -18.15
N ALA A 178 -0.63 -0.83 -19.11
CA ALA A 178 -1.39 -0.39 -20.28
C ALA A 178 -2.76 0.20 -19.90
N VAL A 179 -3.44 -0.40 -18.90
CA VAL A 179 -4.72 0.11 -18.38
C VAL A 179 -4.53 1.44 -17.66
N ILE A 180 -3.50 1.58 -16.82
CA ILE A 180 -3.20 2.84 -16.12
C ILE A 180 -2.94 3.96 -17.13
N GLU A 181 -2.11 3.70 -18.15
CA GLU A 181 -1.85 4.68 -19.21
C GLU A 181 -3.09 5.03 -20.05
N GLN A 182 -3.95 4.04 -20.30
CA GLN A 182 -5.19 4.27 -21.00
C GLN A 182 -6.10 5.23 -20.22
N VAL A 183 -6.33 4.94 -18.93
CA VAL A 183 -7.17 5.80 -18.07
C VAL A 183 -6.57 7.22 -17.97
N ALA A 184 -5.25 7.35 -17.87
CA ALA A 184 -4.58 8.64 -17.83
C ALA A 184 -4.75 9.45 -19.12
N ARG A 185 -4.69 8.78 -20.30
CA ARG A 185 -4.97 9.46 -21.58
C ARG A 185 -6.42 9.93 -21.70
N GLU A 186 -7.36 9.19 -21.15
CA GLU A 186 -8.79 9.50 -21.20
C GLU A 186 -9.23 10.49 -20.13
N ASN A 187 -8.45 10.67 -19.06
CA ASN A 187 -8.80 11.53 -17.93
C ASN A 187 -7.63 12.47 -17.60
N PRO A 188 -7.59 13.68 -18.20
CA PRO A 188 -6.54 14.66 -17.93
C PRO A 188 -6.42 14.96 -16.42
N GLY A 189 -5.18 14.92 -15.89
CA GLY A 189 -4.90 15.07 -14.46
C GLY A 189 -4.78 13.76 -13.67
N PHE A 190 -5.25 12.64 -14.23
CA PHE A 190 -4.95 11.33 -13.65
C PHE A 190 -3.55 10.88 -14.07
N ARG A 191 -2.59 10.95 -13.15
CA ARG A 191 -1.18 10.65 -13.44
C ARG A 191 -0.97 9.15 -13.69
N PRO A 192 -0.28 8.74 -14.78
CA PRO A 192 0.01 7.33 -15.03
C PRO A 192 1.16 6.86 -14.14
N THR A 193 0.87 6.50 -12.90
CA THR A 193 1.86 5.99 -11.95
C THR A 193 1.28 4.95 -11.02
N ALA A 194 2.15 4.06 -10.54
CA ALA A 194 1.87 3.04 -9.51
C ALA A 194 3.20 2.58 -8.91
N THR A 195 3.13 1.78 -7.83
CA THR A 195 4.27 1.10 -7.22
C THR A 195 4.15 -0.40 -7.42
N PHE A 196 5.18 -1.03 -8.01
CA PHE A 196 5.26 -2.47 -8.21
C PHE A 196 6.19 -3.10 -7.17
N TYR A 197 5.66 -3.93 -6.29
CA TYR A 197 6.42 -4.68 -5.30
C TYR A 197 6.88 -6.01 -5.89
N LEU A 198 8.19 -6.10 -6.14
CA LEU A 198 8.79 -7.20 -6.89
C LEU A 198 9.22 -8.36 -5.99
N ASN A 199 8.94 -9.56 -6.45
CA ASN A 199 9.54 -10.81 -5.99
C ASN A 199 10.42 -11.43 -7.12
N LYS A 200 10.85 -12.68 -6.96
CA LYS A 200 11.73 -13.35 -7.91
C LYS A 200 11.18 -13.47 -9.34
N ASP A 201 9.87 -13.39 -9.53
CA ASP A 201 9.25 -13.74 -10.81
C ASP A 201 9.33 -12.62 -11.85
N LEU A 202 9.62 -11.37 -11.46
CA LEU A 202 9.94 -10.23 -12.33
C LEU A 202 9.05 -10.15 -13.60
N PHE A 203 7.73 -10.22 -13.41
CA PHE A 203 6.72 -10.20 -14.49
C PHE A 203 6.82 -11.37 -15.49
N GLY A 204 7.46 -12.49 -15.10
CA GLY A 204 7.73 -13.64 -15.97
C GLY A 204 8.85 -13.40 -16.97
N MET A 205 9.71 -12.42 -16.73
CA MET A 205 10.83 -12.04 -17.57
C MET A 205 12.15 -12.68 -17.11
N ASP A 206 13.06 -12.93 -18.05
CA ASP A 206 14.46 -13.17 -17.73
C ASP A 206 15.17 -11.87 -17.28
N ASP A 207 16.40 -11.96 -16.76
CA ASP A 207 17.11 -10.80 -16.22
C ASP A 207 17.41 -9.71 -17.28
N VAL A 208 17.56 -10.06 -18.55
CA VAL A 208 17.82 -9.09 -19.63
C VAL A 208 16.55 -8.30 -19.95
N GLN A 209 15.45 -9.01 -20.11
CA GLN A 209 14.14 -8.41 -20.32
C GLN A 209 13.69 -7.58 -19.10
N ALA A 210 13.91 -8.12 -17.88
CA ALA A 210 13.60 -7.42 -16.66
C ALA A 210 14.40 -6.12 -16.51
N ALA A 211 15.71 -6.12 -16.79
CA ALA A 211 16.50 -4.90 -16.73
C ALA A 211 15.96 -3.79 -17.65
N ALA A 212 15.61 -4.16 -18.90
CA ALA A 212 15.00 -3.22 -19.85
C ALA A 212 13.63 -2.74 -19.38
N GLY A 213 12.79 -3.66 -18.92
CA GLY A 213 11.44 -3.35 -18.42
C GLY A 213 11.43 -2.48 -17.16
N LEU A 214 12.27 -2.79 -16.18
CA LEU A 214 12.38 -2.00 -14.94
C LEU A 214 12.94 -0.59 -15.22
N LYS A 215 13.87 -0.46 -16.16
CA LYS A 215 14.33 0.85 -16.64
C LYS A 215 13.19 1.64 -17.26
N TRP A 216 12.40 0.98 -18.12
CA TRP A 216 11.23 1.60 -18.76
C TRP A 216 10.23 2.10 -17.71
N LEU A 217 9.84 1.27 -16.74
CA LEU A 217 8.93 1.65 -15.66
C LEU A 217 9.40 2.89 -14.91
N ARG A 218 10.67 2.92 -14.51
CA ARG A 218 11.23 4.08 -13.80
C ARG A 218 11.26 5.34 -14.66
N GLN A 219 11.59 5.24 -15.93
CA GLN A 219 11.60 6.38 -16.87
C GLN A 219 10.20 6.96 -17.10
N HIS A 220 9.16 6.14 -16.95
CA HIS A 220 7.76 6.54 -17.09
C HIS A 220 7.09 6.90 -15.76
N GLY A 221 7.87 7.05 -14.68
CA GLY A 221 7.38 7.53 -13.40
C GLY A 221 6.70 6.47 -12.51
N PHE A 222 6.86 5.18 -12.83
CA PHE A 222 6.46 4.09 -11.95
C PHE A 222 7.54 3.79 -10.91
N GLU A 223 7.11 3.45 -9.69
CA GLU A 223 8.00 3.04 -8.62
C GLU A 223 8.16 1.53 -8.57
N ILE A 224 9.37 1.11 -8.17
CA ILE A 224 9.72 -0.27 -7.90
C ILE A 224 9.99 -0.39 -6.40
N GLY A 225 9.31 -1.31 -5.74
CA GLY A 225 9.49 -1.68 -4.34
C GLY A 225 9.89 -3.14 -4.18
N ASN A 226 10.28 -3.52 -2.97
CA ASN A 226 10.74 -4.87 -2.63
C ASN A 226 9.61 -5.68 -1.98
N HIS A 227 9.47 -6.97 -2.38
CA HIS A 227 8.46 -7.89 -1.83
C HIS A 227 9.07 -9.25 -1.45
N THR A 228 10.34 -9.27 -1.06
CA THR A 228 11.14 -10.49 -0.80
C THR A 228 11.40 -11.34 -2.05
N VAL A 229 12.27 -12.35 -1.94
CA VAL A 229 12.56 -13.26 -3.06
C VAL A 229 11.42 -14.27 -3.27
N THR A 230 11.03 -14.98 -2.19
CA THR A 230 10.16 -16.16 -2.30
C THR A 230 8.78 -15.97 -1.67
N HIS A 231 8.44 -14.75 -1.27
CA HIS A 231 7.17 -14.41 -0.65
C HIS A 231 6.87 -15.22 0.63
N PRO A 232 7.81 -15.32 1.61
CA PRO A 232 7.59 -16.11 2.80
C PRO A 232 6.79 -15.36 3.88
N ASN A 233 6.20 -16.10 4.82
CA ASN A 233 5.67 -15.52 6.05
C ASN A 233 6.82 -15.10 6.98
N LEU A 234 7.12 -13.79 7.05
CA LEU A 234 8.27 -13.26 7.80
C LEU A 234 8.12 -13.41 9.32
N ALA A 235 6.90 -13.48 9.87
CA ALA A 235 6.67 -13.59 11.32
C ALA A 235 7.25 -14.88 11.91
N GLY A 236 7.31 -15.95 11.11
CA GLY A 236 7.87 -17.24 11.51
C GLY A 236 9.38 -17.36 11.33
N MET A 237 10.04 -16.38 10.68
CA MET A 237 11.43 -16.50 10.28
C MET A 237 12.42 -16.01 11.34
N SER A 238 13.64 -16.53 11.27
CA SER A 238 14.79 -16.00 12.02
C SER A 238 15.27 -14.69 11.38
N GLU A 239 16.03 -13.88 12.13
CA GLU A 239 16.66 -12.66 11.62
C GLU A 239 17.47 -12.92 10.34
N LYS A 240 18.31 -13.97 10.34
CA LYS A 240 19.10 -14.35 9.16
C LYS A 240 18.21 -14.64 7.94
N GLY A 241 17.08 -15.32 8.15
CA GLY A 241 16.10 -15.63 7.10
C GLY A 241 15.43 -14.38 6.55
N VAL A 242 14.90 -13.51 7.43
CA VAL A 242 14.29 -12.23 7.04
C VAL A 242 15.26 -11.38 6.23
N ARG A 243 16.49 -11.18 6.74
CA ARG A 243 17.52 -10.37 6.08
C ARG A 243 17.95 -10.96 4.74
N LYS A 244 17.99 -12.29 4.63
CA LYS A 244 18.31 -12.97 3.37
C LYS A 244 17.20 -12.73 2.32
N GLU A 245 15.95 -12.96 2.66
CA GLU A 245 14.81 -12.79 1.76
C GLU A 245 14.69 -11.37 1.22
N ILE A 246 14.81 -10.39 2.09
CA ILE A 246 14.73 -8.98 1.70
C ILE A 246 16.00 -8.55 0.96
N GLY A 247 17.17 -8.86 1.51
CA GLY A 247 18.45 -8.41 0.96
C GLY A 247 18.77 -9.04 -0.40
N ASP A 248 18.50 -10.32 -0.60
CA ASP A 248 18.77 -10.97 -1.90
C ASP A 248 17.88 -10.40 -3.01
N MET A 249 16.62 -10.01 -2.67
CA MET A 249 15.76 -9.32 -3.64
C MET A 249 16.26 -7.91 -3.92
N GLU A 250 16.67 -7.19 -2.88
CA GLU A 250 17.20 -5.85 -3.03
C GLU A 250 18.48 -5.81 -3.88
N ASP A 251 19.42 -6.75 -3.63
CA ASP A 251 20.63 -6.89 -4.43
C ASP A 251 20.30 -7.17 -5.91
N ARG A 252 19.27 -8.01 -6.17
CA ARG A 252 18.84 -8.30 -7.53
C ARG A 252 18.21 -7.05 -8.18
N ILE A 253 17.33 -6.33 -7.49
CA ILE A 253 16.74 -5.09 -8.01
C ILE A 253 17.85 -4.06 -8.28
N ALA A 254 18.75 -3.85 -7.33
CA ALA A 254 19.86 -2.90 -7.50
C ALA A 254 20.77 -3.26 -8.67
N LYS A 255 21.05 -4.56 -8.86
CA LYS A 255 21.82 -5.03 -10.04
C LYS A 255 21.11 -4.74 -11.36
N LEU A 256 19.79 -4.90 -11.44
CA LEU A 256 19.02 -4.71 -12.67
C LEU A 256 18.69 -3.23 -12.96
N THR A 257 18.58 -2.40 -11.93
CA THR A 257 18.10 -1.01 -12.04
C THR A 257 19.18 0.05 -11.79
N GLY A 258 20.29 -0.35 -11.17
CA GLY A 258 21.34 0.58 -10.70
C GLY A 258 20.95 1.35 -9.42
N ALA A 259 19.85 1.00 -8.73
CA ALA A 259 19.41 1.71 -7.54
C ALA A 259 18.64 0.80 -6.56
N HIS A 260 18.74 1.13 -5.28
CA HIS A 260 17.95 0.51 -4.22
C HIS A 260 16.50 0.99 -4.22
N THR A 261 15.61 0.16 -3.67
CA THR A 261 14.20 0.52 -3.51
C THR A 261 13.99 1.41 -2.27
N THR A 262 12.91 2.18 -2.30
CA THR A 262 12.55 3.10 -1.21
C THR A 262 11.52 2.51 -0.27
N THR A 263 10.68 1.61 -0.80
CA THR A 263 9.54 1.04 -0.08
C THR A 263 9.53 -0.49 -0.14
N PHE A 264 8.86 -1.08 0.84
CA PHE A 264 8.72 -2.52 1.01
C PHE A 264 7.27 -2.89 1.31
N ALA A 265 6.79 -4.00 0.76
CA ALA A 265 5.52 -4.58 1.17
C ALA A 265 5.75 -5.94 1.85
N TYR A 266 5.13 -6.13 3.01
CA TYR A 266 5.22 -7.38 3.74
C TYR A 266 4.40 -8.48 3.07
N PRO A 267 4.98 -9.62 2.65
CA PRO A 267 4.21 -10.78 2.23
C PRO A 267 3.15 -11.16 3.29
N PHE A 268 1.89 -11.34 2.87
CA PHE A 268 0.74 -11.61 3.75
C PHE A 268 0.48 -10.54 4.81
N GLY A 269 1.11 -9.36 4.76
CA GLY A 269 1.14 -8.38 5.84
C GLY A 269 1.90 -8.87 7.08
N SER A 270 2.73 -9.88 6.94
CA SER A 270 3.39 -10.59 8.04
C SER A 270 4.67 -9.89 8.48
N VAL A 271 4.58 -9.14 9.57
CA VAL A 271 5.70 -8.42 10.16
C VAL A 271 6.61 -9.41 10.94
N PRO A 272 7.94 -9.37 10.78
CA PRO A 272 8.84 -10.23 11.54
C PRO A 272 8.80 -9.91 13.03
N LYS A 273 9.26 -10.85 13.88
CA LYS A 273 9.28 -10.70 15.36
C LYS A 273 9.96 -9.42 15.84
N LYS A 274 10.98 -8.96 15.14
CA LYS A 274 11.60 -7.64 15.34
C LYS A 274 11.54 -6.89 14.01
N GLU A 275 10.71 -5.87 13.95
CA GLU A 275 10.46 -5.04 12.78
C GLU A 275 11.76 -4.49 12.15
N LYS A 276 12.72 -4.10 13.00
CA LYS A 276 14.04 -3.60 12.58
C LYS A 276 14.82 -4.54 11.66
N TRP A 277 14.50 -5.85 11.67
CA TRP A 277 15.14 -6.77 10.73
C TRP A 277 14.72 -6.52 9.28
N ALA A 278 13.51 -5.99 9.09
CA ALA A 278 12.99 -5.64 7.76
C ALA A 278 13.28 -4.18 7.40
N GLU A 279 13.40 -3.27 8.38
CA GLU A 279 13.59 -1.84 8.09
C GLU A 279 14.89 -1.56 7.33
N LYS A 280 16.00 -2.13 7.82
CA LYS A 280 17.31 -1.92 7.20
C LYS A 280 18.34 -3.01 7.49
N GLN A 281 19.26 -3.14 6.56
CA GLN A 281 20.52 -3.86 6.72
C GLN A 281 21.61 -3.02 6.05
N ASP A 282 22.60 -2.58 6.84
CA ASP A 282 23.65 -1.69 6.36
C ASP A 282 24.35 -2.28 5.12
N GLY A 283 24.51 -1.44 4.09
CA GLY A 283 25.09 -1.81 2.81
C GLY A 283 24.17 -2.61 1.87
N ARG A 284 22.96 -3.00 2.28
CA ARG A 284 22.08 -3.80 1.43
C ARG A 284 20.70 -3.16 1.19
N TYR A 285 20.01 -2.71 2.24
CA TYR A 285 18.70 -2.07 2.12
C TYR A 285 18.40 -1.13 3.28
N GLY A 286 17.50 -0.17 3.04
CA GLY A 286 17.02 0.76 4.05
C GLY A 286 15.78 1.46 3.53
N PHE A 287 14.60 1.00 3.96
CA PHE A 287 13.35 1.52 3.48
C PHE A 287 12.95 2.80 4.21
N GLN A 288 12.13 3.62 3.55
CA GLN A 288 11.50 4.80 4.14
C GLN A 288 10.08 4.52 4.62
N GLY A 289 9.45 3.46 4.09
CA GLY A 289 8.15 3.00 4.52
C GLY A 289 7.86 1.56 4.13
N MET A 290 7.02 0.91 4.95
CA MET A 290 6.68 -0.50 4.78
C MET A 290 5.16 -0.71 4.89
N PHE A 291 4.61 -1.50 3.97
CA PHE A 291 3.18 -1.65 3.74
C PHE A 291 2.67 -3.02 4.18
N LEU A 292 1.55 -3.01 4.89
CA LEU A 292 0.83 -4.22 5.30
C LEU A 292 -0.06 -4.73 4.15
N ALA A 293 -0.51 -5.98 4.24
CA ALA A 293 -1.69 -6.47 3.53
C ALA A 293 -2.91 -6.03 4.34
N GLY A 294 -3.37 -4.82 4.12
CA GLY A 294 -4.31 -4.18 5.01
C GLY A 294 -5.77 -4.33 4.61
N TRP A 295 -6.60 -3.62 5.31
CA TRP A 295 -8.05 -3.71 5.25
C TRP A 295 -8.74 -2.35 5.41
N ARG A 296 -7.97 -1.27 5.47
CA ARG A 296 -8.48 0.10 5.59
C ARG A 296 -7.57 1.11 4.88
N PRO A 297 -8.07 2.31 4.56
CA PRO A 297 -7.23 3.41 4.11
C PRO A 297 -6.15 3.77 5.12
N SER A 298 -5.02 4.24 4.64
CA SER A 298 -3.92 4.69 5.49
C SER A 298 -4.23 6.03 6.14
N THR A 299 -3.70 6.23 7.35
CA THR A 299 -3.55 7.56 7.94
C THR A 299 -2.66 8.42 7.04
N SER A 300 -2.94 9.73 6.96
CA SER A 300 -2.11 10.69 6.23
C SER A 300 -0.67 10.68 6.75
N PRO A 301 0.36 10.83 5.89
CA PRO A 301 1.75 10.93 6.33
C PRO A 301 2.03 12.18 7.20
N PHE A 302 1.11 13.16 7.19
CA PHE A 302 1.20 14.38 7.99
C PHE A 302 0.59 14.24 9.39
N ASP A 303 -0.15 13.17 9.65
CA ASP A 303 -0.78 12.89 10.94
C ASP A 303 0.25 12.31 11.93
N GLY A 304 0.16 12.67 13.19
CA GLY A 304 1.01 12.16 14.26
C GLY A 304 0.85 10.66 14.56
N ASP A 305 -0.26 10.08 14.13
CA ASP A 305 -0.53 8.63 14.25
C ASP A 305 -0.03 7.81 13.06
N PHE A 306 0.62 8.44 12.07
CA PHE A 306 1.16 7.74 10.91
C PHE A 306 2.34 6.84 11.30
N ASP A 307 2.15 5.54 11.15
CA ASP A 307 3.21 4.54 11.33
C ASP A 307 3.77 4.12 9.97
N ARG A 308 4.92 4.71 9.60
CA ARG A 308 5.57 4.42 8.31
C ARG A 308 6.05 2.98 8.15
N TRP A 309 6.13 2.23 9.25
CA TRP A 309 6.61 0.86 9.25
C TRP A 309 5.48 -0.17 9.15
N LYS A 310 4.23 0.29 9.26
CA LYS A 310 3.01 -0.53 9.21
C LYS A 310 1.87 0.22 8.50
N ILE A 311 2.13 0.63 7.28
CA ILE A 311 1.17 1.39 6.48
C ILE A 311 0.03 0.47 6.05
N ASP A 312 -1.20 0.83 6.42
CA ASP A 312 -2.40 0.09 6.01
C ASP A 312 -2.65 0.23 4.51
N ARG A 313 -3.18 -0.85 3.90
CA ARG A 313 -3.64 -0.86 2.51
C ARG A 313 -5.07 -1.38 2.41
N VAL A 314 -5.71 -1.11 1.31
CA VAL A 314 -7.05 -1.61 0.98
C VAL A 314 -6.93 -2.66 -0.11
N ARG A 315 -7.49 -3.84 0.11
CA ARG A 315 -7.53 -4.91 -0.91
C ARG A 315 -8.45 -4.53 -2.06
N SER A 316 -7.97 -4.71 -3.28
CA SER A 316 -8.81 -4.66 -4.48
C SER A 316 -9.10 -6.10 -4.93
N GLU A 317 -10.34 -6.54 -4.78
CA GLU A 317 -10.81 -7.90 -5.07
C GLU A 317 -11.94 -7.89 -6.09
N GLY A 318 -11.92 -8.86 -7.03
CA GLY A 318 -12.97 -9.02 -8.05
C GLY A 318 -14.32 -9.44 -7.46
N LYS A 319 -14.32 -10.30 -6.44
CA LYS A 319 -15.53 -10.81 -5.78
C LYS A 319 -15.97 -9.94 -4.60
N ILE A 320 -16.14 -8.66 -4.84
CA ILE A 320 -16.45 -7.64 -3.82
C ILE A 320 -17.76 -7.85 -3.06
N LYS A 321 -18.66 -8.72 -3.53
CA LYS A 321 -19.93 -9.03 -2.87
C LYS A 321 -19.84 -10.20 -1.89
N GLU A 322 -18.70 -10.86 -1.83
CA GLU A 322 -18.46 -12.02 -0.96
C GLU A 322 -17.66 -11.66 0.29
N ASN A 323 -17.81 -12.44 1.34
CA ASN A 323 -17.05 -12.35 2.59
C ASN A 323 -17.02 -10.94 3.20
N ASP A 324 -15.87 -10.58 3.77
CA ASP A 324 -15.58 -9.30 4.39
C ASP A 324 -15.37 -8.16 3.38
N CYS A 325 -15.26 -8.48 2.09
CA CYS A 325 -15.05 -7.49 1.03
C CYS A 325 -16.20 -6.49 0.88
N LYS A 326 -17.40 -6.84 1.34
CA LYS A 326 -18.54 -5.90 1.46
C LYS A 326 -18.23 -4.70 2.34
N ARG A 327 -17.25 -4.80 3.26
CA ARG A 327 -16.89 -3.76 4.23
C ARG A 327 -15.47 -3.25 4.07
N TYR A 328 -14.53 -4.07 3.58
CA TYR A 328 -13.10 -3.81 3.71
C TYR A 328 -12.33 -3.75 2.39
N CYS A 329 -12.95 -4.05 1.25
CA CYS A 329 -12.30 -3.91 -0.04
C CYS A 329 -12.46 -2.51 -0.63
N SER A 330 -11.76 -2.26 -1.75
CA SER A 330 -11.63 -0.93 -2.36
C SER A 330 -12.97 -0.23 -2.61
N THR A 331 -13.94 -0.93 -3.21
CA THR A 331 -15.26 -0.35 -3.48
C THR A 331 -15.96 0.12 -2.20
N ALA A 332 -15.96 -0.70 -1.15
CA ALA A 332 -16.61 -0.34 0.12
C ALA A 332 -15.95 0.89 0.78
N TRP A 333 -14.61 0.96 0.75
CA TRP A 333 -13.91 2.10 1.32
C TRP A 333 -14.03 3.36 0.48
N LEU A 334 -14.02 3.25 -0.85
CA LEU A 334 -14.27 4.40 -1.72
C LEU A 334 -15.69 4.94 -1.53
N ASP A 335 -16.70 4.05 -1.44
CA ASP A 335 -18.08 4.45 -1.12
C ASP A 335 -18.20 5.12 0.26
N TYR A 336 -17.41 4.64 1.24
CA TYR A 336 -17.36 5.24 2.57
C TYR A 336 -16.76 6.65 2.53
N LEU A 337 -15.60 6.82 1.91
CA LEU A 337 -14.92 8.11 1.83
C LEU A 337 -15.69 9.15 0.99
N ASP A 338 -16.46 8.70 -0.01
CA ASP A 338 -17.35 9.57 -0.76
C ASP A 338 -18.50 10.11 0.12
N LYS A 339 -19.01 9.29 1.05
CA LYS A 339 -20.06 9.68 2.02
C LYS A 339 -19.52 10.46 3.24
N HIS A 340 -18.23 10.35 3.52
CA HIS A 340 -17.55 10.98 4.66
C HIS A 340 -16.37 11.83 4.17
N PRO A 341 -16.62 12.90 3.41
CA PRO A 341 -15.55 13.71 2.81
C PRO A 341 -14.69 14.42 3.86
N ASP A 342 -15.18 14.58 5.07
CA ASP A 342 -14.44 15.12 6.24
C ASP A 342 -13.39 14.14 6.78
N GLU A 343 -13.48 12.86 6.45
CA GLU A 343 -12.48 11.86 6.79
C GLU A 343 -11.45 11.62 5.67
N ARG A 344 -11.75 12.03 4.45
CA ARG A 344 -10.89 11.86 3.30
C ARG A 344 -9.83 12.95 3.22
N TYR A 345 -8.61 12.58 2.81
CA TYR A 345 -7.60 13.57 2.44
C TYR A 345 -8.11 14.45 1.28
N THR A 346 -8.06 15.75 1.48
CA THR A 346 -8.37 16.75 0.45
C THR A 346 -7.26 17.79 0.42
N SER A 347 -6.61 17.95 -0.71
CA SER A 347 -5.46 18.85 -0.86
C SER A 347 -5.84 20.31 -0.87
N ASP A 348 -4.96 21.17 -0.35
CA ASP A 348 -5.00 22.61 -0.51
C ASP A 348 -4.34 23.10 -1.82
N GLY A 349 -3.61 22.23 -2.52
CA GLY A 349 -2.92 22.50 -3.78
C GLY A 349 -1.49 23.06 -3.62
N ASP A 350 -1.03 23.35 -2.40
CA ASP A 350 0.33 23.85 -2.14
C ASP A 350 1.19 22.76 -1.46
N PRO A 351 2.21 22.20 -2.13
CA PRO A 351 3.06 21.16 -1.56
C PRO A 351 3.91 21.64 -0.36
N ASN A 352 3.93 22.94 -0.05
CA ASN A 352 4.70 23.51 1.05
C ASN A 352 3.87 23.74 2.32
N THR A 353 2.56 23.56 2.26
CA THR A 353 1.65 23.68 3.41
C THR A 353 1.04 22.32 3.77
N VAL A 354 0.42 22.24 4.93
CA VAL A 354 -0.43 21.13 5.34
C VAL A 354 -1.68 21.74 5.98
N THR A 355 -2.76 21.77 5.20
CA THR A 355 -3.99 22.47 5.59
C THR A 355 -5.07 21.50 6.07
N PHE A 356 -5.71 21.85 7.17
CA PHE A 356 -6.76 21.03 7.80
C PHE A 356 -7.67 21.88 8.69
N PRO A 357 -8.90 21.40 9.02
CA PRO A 357 -9.80 22.07 9.97
C PRO A 357 -9.17 22.25 11.35
N LYS A 358 -9.37 23.41 11.98
CA LYS A 358 -8.78 23.73 13.30
C LYS A 358 -9.07 22.68 14.38
N ALA A 359 -10.22 22.01 14.30
CA ALA A 359 -10.59 20.92 15.21
C ALA A 359 -9.63 19.70 15.18
N ALA A 360 -8.76 19.59 14.15
CA ALA A 360 -7.78 18.53 14.01
C ALA A 360 -6.33 18.96 14.37
N GLU A 361 -6.16 20.12 15.03
CA GLU A 361 -4.84 20.72 15.31
C GLU A 361 -3.93 19.84 16.17
N ASP A 362 -4.47 19.03 17.02
CA ASP A 362 -3.75 18.09 17.90
C ASP A 362 -3.19 16.86 17.13
N ARG A 363 -3.69 16.62 15.93
CA ARG A 363 -3.31 15.46 15.11
C ARG A 363 -2.07 15.70 14.26
N ILE A 364 -1.66 16.95 13.97
CA ILE A 364 -0.51 17.22 13.11
C ILE A 364 0.78 16.64 13.70
N ALA A 365 1.54 15.89 12.92
CA ALA A 365 2.85 15.40 13.30
C ALA A 365 3.81 16.56 13.57
N LYS A 366 4.62 16.46 14.63
CA LYS A 366 5.49 17.54 15.12
C LYS A 366 6.42 18.11 14.01
N GLN A 367 6.96 17.24 13.15
CA GLN A 367 7.85 17.64 12.07
C GLN A 367 7.17 18.50 10.99
N TYR A 368 5.85 18.46 10.89
CA TYR A 368 5.09 19.24 9.90
C TYR A 368 4.41 20.48 10.48
N ARG A 369 4.51 20.72 11.80
CA ARG A 369 3.80 21.83 12.47
C ARG A 369 4.14 23.20 11.87
N ALA A 370 5.37 23.42 11.41
CA ALA A 370 5.78 24.69 10.77
C ALA A 370 5.07 24.94 9.43
N ARG A 371 4.67 23.85 8.74
CA ARG A 371 3.92 23.88 7.47
C ARG A 371 2.41 23.92 7.67
N ALA A 372 1.93 23.70 8.90
CA ALA A 372 0.50 23.60 9.21
C ALA A 372 -0.25 24.91 8.94
N ARG A 373 -1.46 24.79 8.42
CA ARG A 373 -2.43 25.87 8.23
C ARG A 373 -3.81 25.39 8.69
N THR A 374 -4.57 26.25 9.35
CA THR A 374 -5.92 25.86 9.85
C THR A 374 -6.98 26.88 9.47
N TYR A 375 -8.23 26.44 9.40
CA TYR A 375 -9.42 27.27 9.20
C TYR A 375 -10.58 26.81 10.06
#